data_ed909771b5a4b0097817a87877a684ec
#
_entry.id   ed909771b5a4b0097817a87877a684ec
#
_cell.length_a   1.000
_cell.length_b   1.000
_cell.length_c   1.000
_cell.angle_alpha   90.00
_cell.angle_beta   90.00
_cell.angle_gamma   90.00
#
_symmetry.space_group_name_H-M   'P 1'
#
loop_
_entity.id
_entity.type
_entity.pdbx_description
1 polymer ?
#
loop_
_entity_poly.entity_id
_entity_poly.type
_entity_poly.pdbx_seq_one_letter_code
_entity_poly.pdbx_strand_id
1 'polypeptide(L)'
;MDMIKKYINNKKIKFSLILVVVIIIGLITAICISHERAEKIKIKQLQVEKQAIMDDAEARAKQAEIEAKAKKQELLRTTINKIKDYGEIVVMKYEFSHETSYEKSGAFAFLSKNTLKLKIDYETEYKINISNLNIYTNNDEIYLVYNPKDFELLASVKNVTKQTADKDEKGLMPLDFSDEETIALINSDIDYISNELNIESSEFTNTEEVCEQFELVIQNLFDGFGVKINTINNNDGSPYIIMNKNAKE
;
A
#
# COMPACT_ATOMS: atom_id res chain seq x y z
N MET A 1 4.76 112.41 36.57
CA MET A 1 5.69 111.30 36.63
C MET A 1 5.01 109.94 36.80
N ASP A 2 3.80 109.90 37.35
CA ASP A 2 3.07 108.58 37.67
C ASP A 2 2.47 107.87 36.44
N MET A 3 2.08 108.63 35.40
CA MET A 3 1.52 108.00 34.20
C MET A 3 2.55 107.16 33.40
N ILE A 4 3.80 107.67 33.36
CA ILE A 4 4.87 106.93 32.67
C ILE A 4 5.29 105.65 33.42
N LYS A 5 5.33 105.69 34.76
CA LYS A 5 5.54 104.51 35.57
C LYS A 5 4.45 103.44 35.41
N LYS A 6 3.20 103.90 35.33
CA LYS A 6 2.05 103.02 35.12
C LYS A 6 2.05 102.35 33.75
N TYR A 7 2.51 103.13 32.71
CA TYR A 7 2.65 102.60 31.36
C TYR A 7 3.80 101.60 31.22
N ILE A 8 4.96 101.90 31.85
CA ILE A 8 6.12 101.03 31.86
C ILE A 8 5.80 99.74 32.64
N ASN A 9 5.09 99.82 33.77
CA ASN A 9 4.67 98.66 34.53
C ASN A 9 3.64 97.77 33.79
N ASN A 10 2.73 98.40 33.01
CA ASN A 10 1.76 97.73 32.18
C ASN A 10 2.46 96.96 31.00
N LYS A 11 3.53 97.55 30.43
CA LYS A 11 4.36 96.96 29.40
C LYS A 11 5.16 95.76 29.90
N LYS A 12 5.75 95.86 31.11
CA LYS A 12 6.47 94.72 31.77
C LYS A 12 5.53 93.57 32.11
N ILE A 13 4.31 93.83 32.57
CA ILE A 13 3.30 92.80 32.88
C ILE A 13 2.86 92.13 31.58
N LYS A 14 2.61 92.86 30.50
CA LYS A 14 2.25 92.30 29.17
C LYS A 14 3.38 91.41 28.62
N PHE A 15 4.63 91.86 28.76
CA PHE A 15 5.79 91.07 28.31
C PHE A 15 6.00 89.76 29.13
N SER A 16 5.80 89.89 30.45
CA SER A 16 5.86 88.68 31.33
C SER A 16 4.75 87.68 31.00
N LEU A 17 3.55 88.17 30.69
CA LEU A 17 2.44 87.28 30.31
C LEU A 17 2.67 86.61 28.95
N ILE A 18 3.23 87.27 27.97
CA ILE A 18 3.63 86.74 26.66
C ILE A 18 4.68 85.68 26.87
N LEU A 19 5.70 85.94 27.72
CA LEU A 19 6.76 84.92 28.01
C LEU A 19 6.20 83.64 28.63
N VAL A 20 5.27 83.73 29.57
CA VAL A 20 4.61 82.59 30.18
C VAL A 20 3.83 81.79 29.17
N VAL A 21 3.08 82.42 28.28
CA VAL A 21 2.34 81.78 27.20
C VAL A 21 3.29 81.02 26.25
N VAL A 22 4.42 81.61 25.86
CA VAL A 22 5.45 81.00 25.00
C VAL A 22 6.04 79.76 25.69
N ILE A 23 6.33 79.84 26.99
CA ILE A 23 6.81 78.67 27.78
C ILE A 23 5.77 77.54 27.81
N ILE A 24 4.47 77.88 28.04
CA ILE A 24 3.39 76.89 28.08
C ILE A 24 3.24 76.24 26.70
N ILE A 25 3.27 76.99 25.63
CA ILE A 25 3.20 76.43 24.28
C ILE A 25 4.42 75.54 24.00
N GLY A 26 5.63 75.92 24.40
CA GLY A 26 6.84 75.13 24.28
C GLY A 26 6.74 73.81 25.09
N LEU A 27 6.16 73.83 26.27
CA LEU A 27 5.96 72.61 27.07
C LEU A 27 4.93 71.68 26.41
N ILE A 28 3.80 72.21 25.94
CA ILE A 28 2.78 71.43 25.25
C ILE A 28 3.33 70.77 23.99
N THR A 29 4.09 71.51 23.16
CA THR A 29 4.71 70.94 21.97
C THR A 29 5.74 69.86 22.30
N ALA A 30 6.56 70.05 23.35
CA ALA A 30 7.52 69.06 23.80
C ALA A 30 6.81 67.78 24.30
N ILE A 31 5.70 67.90 25.00
CA ILE A 31 4.89 66.74 25.45
C ILE A 31 4.26 66.00 24.24
N CYS A 32 3.70 66.74 23.29
CA CYS A 32 3.14 66.17 22.06
C CYS A 32 4.20 65.39 21.26
N ILE A 33 5.38 65.98 21.07
CA ILE A 33 6.48 65.32 20.33
C ILE A 33 6.98 64.07 21.09
N SER A 34 7.04 64.11 22.40
CA SER A 34 7.45 62.95 23.20
C SER A 34 6.43 61.81 23.12
N HIS A 35 5.12 62.17 23.14
CA HIS A 35 4.05 61.20 22.99
C HIS A 35 4.05 60.50 21.63
N GLU A 36 4.19 61.28 20.53
CA GLU A 36 4.30 60.71 19.18
C GLU A 36 5.52 59.80 19.02
N ARG A 37 6.64 60.14 19.63
CA ARG A 37 7.84 59.25 19.62
C ARG A 37 7.58 57.98 20.36
N ALA A 38 6.95 58.03 21.52
CA ALA A 38 6.61 56.85 22.33
C ALA A 38 5.62 55.92 21.59
N GLU A 39 4.62 56.49 20.90
CA GLU A 39 3.70 55.69 20.06
C GLU A 39 4.41 55.04 18.87
N LYS A 40 5.27 55.78 18.16
CA LYS A 40 6.06 55.21 17.05
C LYS A 40 6.96 54.07 17.48
N ILE A 41 7.56 54.17 18.69
CA ILE A 41 8.38 53.09 19.26
C ILE A 41 7.50 51.86 19.58
N LYS A 42 6.33 52.06 20.22
CA LYS A 42 5.38 50.98 20.49
C LYS A 42 4.92 50.28 19.23
N ILE A 43 4.56 51.01 18.19
CA ILE A 43 4.12 50.44 16.91
C ILE A 43 5.25 49.61 16.27
N LYS A 44 6.49 50.12 16.30
CA LYS A 44 7.64 49.35 15.80
C LYS A 44 7.90 48.07 16.62
N GLN A 45 7.79 48.12 17.94
CA GLN A 45 7.93 46.96 18.79
C GLN A 45 6.86 45.91 18.49
N LEU A 46 5.60 46.31 18.36
CA LEU A 46 4.50 45.42 17.98
C LEU A 46 4.68 44.81 16.59
N GLN A 47 5.22 45.58 15.64
CA GLN A 47 5.53 45.04 14.30
C GLN A 47 6.63 43.97 14.35
N VAL A 48 7.72 44.23 15.09
CA VAL A 48 8.81 43.29 15.25
C VAL A 48 8.31 42.01 15.97
N GLU A 49 7.53 42.14 17.02
CA GLU A 49 6.94 41.00 17.73
C GLU A 49 6.01 40.20 16.84
N LYS A 50 5.14 40.85 16.08
CA LYS A 50 4.26 40.19 15.12
C LYS A 50 5.05 39.46 14.05
N GLN A 51 6.12 40.06 13.52
CA GLN A 51 6.98 39.41 12.52
C GLN A 51 7.67 38.18 13.12
N ALA A 52 8.20 38.28 14.34
CA ALA A 52 8.83 37.14 15.02
C ALA A 52 7.86 35.98 15.27
N ILE A 53 6.58 36.28 15.61
CA ILE A 53 5.54 35.24 15.75
C ILE A 53 5.24 34.59 14.39
N MET A 54 5.16 35.38 13.33
CA MET A 54 4.92 34.83 11.98
C MET A 54 6.07 33.95 11.51
N ASP A 55 7.31 34.37 11.71
CA ASP A 55 8.50 33.61 11.34
C ASP A 55 8.61 32.29 12.13
N ASP A 56 8.28 32.31 13.42
CA ASP A 56 8.24 31.09 14.26
C ASP A 56 7.10 30.14 13.82
N ALA A 57 5.93 30.69 13.49
CA ALA A 57 4.82 29.88 12.97
C ALA A 57 5.15 29.25 11.61
N GLU A 58 5.81 29.97 10.71
CA GLU A 58 6.27 29.44 9.42
C GLU A 58 7.36 28.37 9.60
N ALA A 59 8.29 28.58 10.52
CA ALA A 59 9.33 27.59 10.83
C ALA A 59 8.72 26.30 11.38
N ARG A 60 7.74 26.39 12.30
CA ARG A 60 7.01 25.23 12.83
C ARG A 60 6.20 24.51 11.73
N ALA A 61 5.56 25.24 10.83
CA ALA A 61 4.82 24.65 9.71
C ALA A 61 5.76 23.86 8.78
N LYS A 62 6.92 24.43 8.44
CA LYS A 62 7.93 23.73 7.64
C LYS A 62 8.48 22.49 8.33
N GLN A 63 8.74 22.60 9.64
CA GLN A 63 9.21 21.45 10.42
C GLN A 63 8.15 20.33 10.44
N ALA A 64 6.88 20.67 10.66
CA ALA A 64 5.78 19.70 10.66
C ALA A 64 5.62 19.03 9.28
N GLU A 65 5.81 19.75 8.19
CA GLU A 65 5.77 19.19 6.82
C GLU A 65 6.93 18.20 6.59
N ILE A 66 8.14 18.53 7.03
CA ILE A 66 9.31 17.64 6.93
C ILE A 66 9.07 16.36 7.74
N GLU A 67 8.57 16.48 8.97
CA GLU A 67 8.26 15.33 9.82
C GLU A 67 7.14 14.45 9.24
N ALA A 68 6.10 15.06 8.65
CA ALA A 68 5.04 14.33 7.98
C ALA A 68 5.56 13.55 6.77
N LYS A 69 6.42 14.15 5.95
CA LYS A 69 7.08 13.48 4.81
C LYS A 69 7.96 12.33 5.27
N ALA A 70 8.76 12.53 6.32
CA ALA A 70 9.62 11.49 6.86
C ALA A 70 8.82 10.28 7.38
N LYS A 71 7.75 10.52 8.15
CA LYS A 71 6.85 9.46 8.63
C LYS A 71 6.20 8.68 7.49
N LYS A 72 5.81 9.38 6.43
CA LYS A 72 5.18 8.76 5.27
C LYS A 72 6.16 7.87 4.50
N GLN A 73 7.40 8.32 4.33
CA GLN A 73 8.47 7.52 3.72
C GLN A 73 8.81 6.27 4.56
N GLU A 74 8.84 6.41 5.87
CA GLU A 74 9.05 5.27 6.78
C GLU A 74 7.92 4.25 6.68
N LEU A 75 6.66 4.71 6.61
CA LEU A 75 5.50 3.86 6.42
C LEU A 75 5.58 3.09 5.10
N LEU A 76 5.92 3.76 3.98
CA LEU A 76 6.13 3.11 2.68
C LEU A 76 7.20 2.02 2.76
N ARG A 77 8.36 2.34 3.33
CA ARG A 77 9.46 1.39 3.48
C ARG A 77 9.06 0.18 4.33
N THR A 78 8.36 0.41 5.43
CA THR A 78 7.89 -0.66 6.32
C THR A 78 6.87 -1.55 5.61
N THR A 79 5.96 -0.96 4.84
CA THR A 79 4.97 -1.71 4.06
C THR A 79 5.63 -2.55 2.98
N ILE A 80 6.60 -2.02 2.23
CA ILE A 80 7.36 -2.77 1.23
C ILE A 80 8.09 -3.97 1.87
N ASN A 81 8.72 -3.78 3.02
CA ASN A 81 9.39 -4.87 3.72
C ASN A 81 8.39 -5.96 4.12
N LYS A 82 7.23 -5.57 4.66
CA LYS A 82 6.16 -6.53 4.99
C LYS A 82 5.66 -7.29 3.75
N ILE A 83 5.48 -6.61 2.61
CA ILE A 83 5.13 -7.28 1.35
C ILE A 83 6.17 -8.35 1.01
N LYS A 84 7.45 -8.00 1.07
CA LYS A 84 8.56 -8.93 0.77
C LYS A 84 8.63 -10.12 1.74
N ASP A 85 8.20 -9.94 2.97
CA ASP A 85 8.23 -10.98 4.00
C ASP A 85 7.18 -12.09 3.77
N TYR A 86 6.16 -11.88 2.91
CA TYR A 86 5.17 -12.91 2.58
C TYR A 86 5.76 -14.10 1.81
N GLY A 87 6.86 -13.92 1.10
CA GLY A 87 7.49 -14.97 0.29
C GLY A 87 6.64 -15.36 -0.91
N GLU A 88 5.51 -16.05 -0.69
CA GLU A 88 4.56 -16.49 -1.72
C GLU A 88 3.15 -16.02 -1.41
N ILE A 89 2.38 -15.71 -2.46
CA ILE A 89 0.96 -15.37 -2.36
C ILE A 89 0.17 -16.41 -3.14
N VAL A 90 -0.75 -17.07 -2.44
CA VAL A 90 -1.75 -17.95 -3.07
C VAL A 90 -2.89 -17.09 -3.57
N VAL A 91 -3.12 -17.14 -4.88
CA VAL A 91 -4.11 -16.31 -5.56
C VAL A 91 -5.47 -17.02 -5.60
N MET A 92 -5.45 -18.30 -5.97
CA MET A 92 -6.65 -19.10 -6.13
C MET A 92 -6.37 -20.55 -5.70
N LYS A 93 -7.42 -21.20 -5.21
CA LYS A 93 -7.41 -22.63 -4.91
C LYS A 93 -8.63 -23.30 -5.53
N TYR A 94 -8.40 -24.45 -6.14
CA TYR A 94 -9.46 -25.30 -6.66
C TYR A 94 -9.34 -26.70 -6.11
N GLU A 95 -10.46 -27.30 -5.81
CA GLU A 95 -10.55 -28.71 -5.48
C GLU A 95 -11.29 -29.43 -6.59
N PHE A 96 -10.76 -30.52 -7.07
CA PHE A 96 -11.42 -31.39 -8.02
C PHE A 96 -11.13 -32.84 -7.74
N SER A 97 -12.00 -33.73 -8.25
CA SER A 97 -11.87 -35.15 -8.09
C SER A 97 -11.79 -35.82 -9.46
N HIS A 98 -10.83 -36.71 -9.60
CA HIS A 98 -10.71 -37.56 -10.77
C HIS A 98 -11.08 -38.99 -10.41
N GLU A 99 -11.95 -39.61 -11.21
CA GLU A 99 -12.35 -41.00 -11.03
C GLU A 99 -11.90 -41.85 -12.21
N THR A 100 -11.13 -42.90 -11.93
CA THR A 100 -10.65 -43.85 -12.93
C THR A 100 -11.06 -45.24 -12.57
N SER A 101 -11.33 -46.08 -13.57
CA SER A 101 -11.68 -47.46 -13.40
C SER A 101 -10.72 -48.38 -14.14
N TYR A 102 -10.11 -49.29 -13.43
CA TYR A 102 -9.21 -50.30 -13.97
C TYR A 102 -9.86 -51.68 -13.91
N GLU A 103 -9.76 -52.41 -15.00
CA GLU A 103 -10.30 -53.73 -15.11
C GLU A 103 -9.16 -54.75 -15.22
N LYS A 104 -9.22 -55.80 -14.39
CA LYS A 104 -8.34 -56.96 -14.48
C LYS A 104 -9.16 -58.19 -14.81
N SER A 105 -8.81 -58.84 -15.93
CA SER A 105 -9.47 -60.07 -16.36
C SER A 105 -8.48 -61.21 -16.45
N GLY A 106 -8.87 -62.37 -16.02
CA GLY A 106 -8.06 -63.58 -16.15
C GLY A 106 -8.05 -64.16 -17.55
N ALA A 107 -7.31 -65.23 -17.77
CA ALA A 107 -7.23 -65.94 -19.05
C ALA A 107 -8.60 -66.33 -19.60
N PHE A 108 -9.61 -66.46 -18.73
CA PHE A 108 -11.01 -66.68 -19.08
C PHE A 108 -11.82 -65.46 -18.57
N ALA A 109 -11.82 -64.38 -19.33
CA ALA A 109 -12.44 -63.09 -18.96
C ALA A 109 -13.92 -63.20 -18.56
N PHE A 110 -14.61 -64.24 -19.02
CA PHE A 110 -15.99 -64.54 -18.63
C PHE A 110 -16.14 -65.21 -17.25
N LEU A 111 -15.06 -65.68 -16.66
CA LEU A 111 -15.06 -66.39 -15.35
C LEU A 111 -14.54 -65.53 -14.19
N SER A 112 -13.76 -64.52 -14.48
CA SER A 112 -13.21 -63.64 -13.44
C SER A 112 -12.89 -62.27 -14.00
N LYS A 113 -13.60 -61.29 -13.50
CA LYS A 113 -13.38 -59.84 -13.80
C LYS A 113 -13.37 -59.12 -12.45
N ASN A 114 -12.37 -58.33 -12.24
CA ASN A 114 -12.31 -57.44 -11.07
C ASN A 114 -12.13 -55.99 -11.55
N THR A 115 -12.84 -55.11 -10.93
CA THR A 115 -12.76 -53.67 -11.28
C THR A 115 -12.31 -52.91 -10.04
N LEU A 116 -11.23 -52.19 -10.19
CA LEU A 116 -10.75 -51.23 -9.20
C LEU A 116 -11.15 -49.83 -9.64
N LYS A 117 -11.91 -49.15 -8.79
CA LYS A 117 -12.21 -47.73 -8.97
C LYS A 117 -11.34 -46.92 -8.05
N LEU A 118 -10.63 -45.98 -8.60
CA LEU A 118 -9.83 -45.00 -7.87
C LEU A 118 -10.51 -43.66 -7.98
N LYS A 119 -10.69 -43.00 -6.84
CA LYS A 119 -11.07 -41.61 -6.77
C LYS A 119 -9.95 -40.85 -6.11
N ILE A 120 -9.37 -39.91 -6.81
CA ILE A 120 -8.26 -39.06 -6.34
C ILE A 120 -8.78 -37.66 -6.25
N ASP A 121 -8.73 -37.08 -5.04
CA ASP A 121 -9.10 -35.71 -4.79
C ASP A 121 -7.82 -34.87 -4.81
N TYR A 122 -7.82 -33.82 -5.62
CA TYR A 122 -6.70 -32.90 -5.83
C TYR A 122 -7.05 -31.52 -5.29
N GLU A 123 -6.04 -30.83 -4.81
CA GLU A 123 -6.07 -29.39 -4.57
C GLU A 123 -5.05 -28.72 -5.50
N THR A 124 -5.49 -27.75 -6.25
CA THR A 124 -4.61 -26.92 -7.08
C THR A 124 -4.55 -25.51 -6.53
N GLU A 125 -3.35 -24.96 -6.48
CA GLU A 125 -3.08 -23.60 -6.03
C GLU A 125 -2.39 -22.81 -7.11
N TYR A 126 -2.96 -21.68 -7.51
CA TYR A 126 -2.25 -20.65 -8.25
C TYR A 126 -1.54 -19.74 -7.27
N LYS A 127 -0.24 -19.65 -7.38
CA LYS A 127 0.59 -18.82 -6.52
C LYS A 127 1.60 -18.00 -7.31
N ILE A 128 2.03 -16.91 -6.72
CA ILE A 128 3.13 -16.10 -7.24
C ILE A 128 4.16 -15.85 -6.13
N ASN A 129 5.43 -15.96 -6.48
CA ASN A 129 6.50 -15.59 -5.56
C ASN A 129 6.67 -14.06 -5.56
N ILE A 130 6.70 -13.47 -4.36
CA ILE A 130 6.89 -12.03 -4.20
C ILE A 130 8.21 -11.54 -4.82
N SER A 131 9.24 -12.39 -4.87
CA SER A 131 10.52 -12.05 -5.50
C SER A 131 10.40 -11.78 -7.02
N ASN A 132 9.34 -12.30 -7.65
CA ASN A 132 9.06 -12.09 -9.08
C ASN A 132 8.32 -10.75 -9.31
N LEU A 133 7.83 -10.10 -8.25
CA LEU A 133 7.17 -8.80 -8.34
C LEU A 133 8.19 -7.67 -8.39
N ASN A 134 7.99 -6.74 -9.31
CA ASN A 134 8.70 -5.48 -9.27
C ASN A 134 7.91 -4.46 -8.44
N ILE A 135 8.52 -3.95 -7.37
CA ILE A 135 7.88 -3.05 -6.40
C ILE A 135 8.42 -1.64 -6.60
N TYR A 136 7.54 -0.71 -6.92
CA TYR A 136 7.86 0.70 -7.14
C TYR A 136 7.05 1.59 -6.18
N THR A 137 7.56 2.78 -5.92
CA THR A 137 6.83 3.81 -5.19
C THR A 137 6.70 5.06 -6.04
N ASN A 138 5.50 5.62 -6.11
CA ASN A 138 5.25 6.89 -6.79
C ASN A 138 4.13 7.64 -6.08
N ASN A 139 4.30 8.95 -5.84
CA ASN A 139 3.31 9.81 -5.18
C ASN A 139 2.74 9.22 -3.88
N ASP A 140 3.62 8.62 -3.06
CA ASP A 140 3.23 7.98 -1.80
C ASP A 140 2.30 6.75 -1.93
N GLU A 141 2.22 6.16 -3.11
CA GLU A 141 1.56 4.89 -3.39
C GLU A 141 2.59 3.81 -3.73
N ILE A 142 2.25 2.55 -3.49
CA ILE A 142 3.06 1.39 -3.86
C ILE A 142 2.45 0.77 -5.12
N TYR A 143 3.29 0.39 -6.06
CA TYR A 143 2.91 -0.30 -7.30
C TYR A 143 3.59 -1.66 -7.35
N LEU A 144 2.80 -2.72 -7.43
CA LEU A 144 3.25 -4.09 -7.63
C LEU A 144 3.07 -4.44 -9.11
N VAL A 145 4.18 -4.56 -9.82
CA VAL A 145 4.16 -4.94 -11.23
C VAL A 145 4.47 -6.43 -11.32
N TYR A 146 3.58 -7.18 -11.95
CA TYR A 146 3.67 -8.63 -12.11
C TYR A 146 3.54 -9.03 -13.58
N ASN A 147 4.11 -10.17 -13.94
CA ASN A 147 3.86 -10.81 -15.22
C ASN A 147 2.95 -12.02 -14.98
N PRO A 148 1.85 -12.18 -15.73
CA PRO A 148 0.98 -13.35 -15.61
C PRO A 148 1.69 -14.69 -15.77
N LYS A 149 2.82 -14.72 -16.47
CA LYS A 149 3.66 -15.91 -16.64
C LYS A 149 4.42 -16.32 -15.37
N ASP A 150 4.49 -15.43 -14.37
CA ASP A 150 5.16 -15.70 -13.10
C ASP A 150 4.23 -16.41 -12.11
N PHE A 151 2.97 -16.64 -12.47
CA PHE A 151 2.08 -17.49 -11.69
C PHE A 151 2.44 -18.95 -11.91
N GLU A 152 2.58 -19.66 -10.80
CA GLU A 152 2.83 -21.09 -10.77
C GLU A 152 1.58 -21.83 -10.37
N LEU A 153 1.23 -22.90 -11.09
CA LEU A 153 0.20 -23.84 -10.69
C LEU A 153 0.84 -25.02 -9.99
N LEU A 154 0.42 -25.27 -8.76
CA LEU A 154 0.81 -26.45 -8.00
C LEU A 154 -0.41 -27.32 -7.78
N ALA A 155 -0.29 -28.57 -8.18
CA ALA A 155 -1.27 -29.60 -7.86
C ALA A 155 -0.75 -30.49 -6.75
N SER A 156 -1.57 -30.74 -5.77
CA SER A 156 -1.28 -31.67 -4.67
C SER A 156 -2.43 -32.67 -4.50
N VAL A 157 -2.08 -33.90 -4.21
CA VAL A 157 -3.08 -34.95 -3.88
C VAL A 157 -3.53 -34.76 -2.45
N LYS A 158 -4.83 -34.57 -2.27
CA LYS A 158 -5.45 -34.36 -0.96
C LYS A 158 -5.90 -35.70 -0.34
N ASN A 159 -6.48 -36.55 -1.16
CA ASN A 159 -6.99 -37.83 -0.71
C ASN A 159 -7.04 -38.84 -1.86
N VAL A 160 -6.87 -40.11 -1.56
CA VAL A 160 -7.04 -41.24 -2.49
C VAL A 160 -8.03 -42.22 -1.89
N THR A 161 -9.16 -42.37 -2.56
CA THR A 161 -10.18 -43.33 -2.15
C THR A 161 -10.18 -44.50 -3.11
N LYS A 162 -9.99 -45.68 -2.56
CA LYS A 162 -10.02 -46.96 -3.27
C LYS A 162 -11.39 -47.64 -3.07
N GLN A 163 -12.08 -47.88 -4.17
CA GLN A 163 -13.31 -48.71 -4.15
C GLN A 163 -13.09 -49.91 -5.06
N THR A 164 -13.11 -51.09 -4.47
CA THR A 164 -13.24 -52.33 -5.23
C THR A 164 -14.74 -52.46 -5.57
N ALA A 165 -15.10 -52.44 -6.87
CA ALA A 165 -16.46 -52.77 -7.24
C ALA A 165 -16.80 -54.19 -6.81
N ASP A 166 -18.04 -54.36 -6.33
CA ASP A 166 -18.52 -55.65 -5.84
C ASP A 166 -18.08 -56.79 -6.73
N LYS A 167 -17.50 -57.79 -6.07
CA LYS A 167 -17.20 -59.10 -6.70
C LYS A 167 -18.47 -59.56 -7.34
N ASP A 168 -18.51 -59.67 -8.67
CA ASP A 168 -19.49 -60.46 -9.31
C ASP A 168 -19.32 -61.90 -8.72
N GLU A 169 -20.25 -62.35 -7.88
CA GLU A 169 -20.14 -63.54 -7.05
C GLU A 169 -19.99 -64.87 -7.84
N LYS A 170 -19.77 -64.79 -9.15
CA LYS A 170 -19.62 -65.92 -10.04
C LYS A 170 -18.21 -66.24 -10.49
N GLY A 171 -17.20 -65.52 -10.02
CA GLY A 171 -15.81 -65.82 -10.38
C GLY A 171 -15.22 -66.94 -9.55
N LEU A 172 -14.80 -67.99 -10.20
CA LEU A 172 -14.13 -69.17 -9.58
C LEU A 172 -12.74 -68.90 -8.99
N MET A 173 -12.13 -67.75 -9.30
CA MET A 173 -10.88 -67.27 -8.72
C MET A 173 -10.90 -65.72 -8.55
N PRO A 174 -10.71 -65.20 -7.36
CA PRO A 174 -10.59 -63.78 -7.14
C PRO A 174 -9.27 -63.28 -7.72
N LEU A 175 -9.34 -62.43 -8.75
CA LEU A 175 -8.18 -61.71 -9.30
C LEU A 175 -8.12 -60.34 -8.61
N ASP A 176 -7.60 -60.34 -7.40
CA ASP A 176 -7.45 -59.06 -6.69
C ASP A 176 -6.25 -58.28 -7.25
N PHE A 177 -6.38 -56.97 -7.26
CA PHE A 177 -5.24 -56.09 -7.48
C PHE A 177 -4.32 -56.17 -6.26
N SER A 178 -3.07 -56.48 -6.49
CA SER A 178 -2.08 -56.42 -5.40
C SER A 178 -1.89 -54.97 -4.94
N ASP A 179 -1.36 -54.77 -3.73
CA ASP A 179 -1.07 -53.45 -3.22
C ASP A 179 -0.04 -52.75 -4.10
N GLU A 180 0.94 -53.46 -4.65
CA GLU A 180 1.94 -52.95 -5.57
C GLU A 180 1.34 -52.45 -6.90
N GLU A 181 0.44 -53.26 -7.49
CA GLU A 181 -0.30 -52.88 -8.69
C GLU A 181 -1.19 -51.64 -8.42
N THR A 182 -1.85 -51.59 -7.29
CA THR A 182 -2.70 -50.48 -6.89
C THR A 182 -1.89 -49.17 -6.76
N ILE A 183 -0.73 -49.25 -6.08
CA ILE A 183 0.16 -48.07 -5.93
C ILE A 183 0.69 -47.62 -7.29
N ALA A 184 1.06 -48.56 -8.18
CA ALA A 184 1.52 -48.21 -9.52
C ALA A 184 0.43 -47.48 -10.35
N LEU A 185 -0.83 -47.94 -10.25
CA LEU A 185 -1.96 -47.28 -10.91
C LEU A 185 -2.24 -45.90 -10.32
N ILE A 186 -2.21 -45.72 -9.01
CA ILE A 186 -2.37 -44.44 -8.34
C ILE A 186 -1.29 -43.46 -8.83
N ASN A 187 -0.03 -43.88 -8.83
CA ASN A 187 1.08 -43.05 -9.28
C ASN A 187 0.93 -42.64 -10.76
N SER A 188 0.50 -43.62 -11.61
CA SER A 188 0.25 -43.34 -13.02
C SER A 188 -0.85 -42.28 -13.24
N ASP A 189 -1.94 -42.36 -12.44
CA ASP A 189 -3.01 -41.38 -12.49
C ASP A 189 -2.57 -40.01 -12.01
N ILE A 190 -1.79 -39.98 -10.92
CA ILE A 190 -1.22 -38.74 -10.40
C ILE A 190 -0.31 -38.07 -11.44
N ASP A 191 0.57 -38.84 -12.07
CA ASP A 191 1.49 -38.35 -13.10
C ASP A 191 0.71 -37.83 -14.34
N TYR A 192 -0.32 -38.58 -14.77
CA TYR A 192 -1.15 -38.17 -15.90
C TYR A 192 -1.87 -36.85 -15.62
N ILE A 193 -2.52 -36.72 -14.47
CA ILE A 193 -3.26 -35.52 -14.10
C ILE A 193 -2.34 -34.35 -13.85
N SER A 194 -1.19 -34.58 -13.21
CA SER A 194 -0.20 -33.50 -13.02
C SER A 194 0.31 -32.97 -14.36
N ASN A 195 0.50 -33.85 -15.35
CA ASN A 195 0.88 -33.42 -16.71
C ASN A 195 -0.26 -32.67 -17.43
N GLU A 196 -1.49 -33.14 -17.36
CA GLU A 196 -2.64 -32.44 -17.92
C GLU A 196 -2.84 -31.05 -17.28
N LEU A 197 -2.77 -30.98 -15.96
CA LEU A 197 -2.86 -29.71 -15.25
C LEU A 197 -1.73 -28.73 -15.61
N ASN A 198 -0.52 -29.22 -15.83
CA ASN A 198 0.59 -28.38 -16.30
C ASN A 198 0.38 -27.86 -17.72
N ILE A 199 -0.29 -28.65 -18.60
CA ILE A 199 -0.65 -28.22 -19.96
C ILE A 199 -1.77 -27.19 -19.88
N GLU A 200 -2.83 -27.46 -19.14
CA GLU A 200 -3.92 -26.52 -18.93
C GLU A 200 -3.46 -25.22 -18.22
N SER A 201 -2.52 -25.32 -17.26
CA SER A 201 -1.96 -24.17 -16.58
C SER A 201 -1.27 -23.17 -17.51
N SER A 202 -0.62 -23.68 -18.57
CA SER A 202 0.00 -22.80 -19.57
C SER A 202 -1.04 -21.98 -20.35
N GLU A 203 -2.28 -22.46 -20.44
CA GLU A 203 -3.41 -21.77 -21.05
C GLU A 203 -4.14 -20.89 -20.03
N PHE A 204 -4.25 -21.32 -18.78
CA PHE A 204 -4.90 -20.57 -17.68
C PHE A 204 -4.07 -19.40 -17.14
N THR A 205 -2.74 -19.47 -17.14
CA THR A 205 -1.88 -18.38 -16.62
C THR A 205 -2.01 -17.06 -17.37
N ASN A 206 -2.66 -17.05 -18.51
CA ASN A 206 -3.00 -15.83 -19.26
C ASN A 206 -4.46 -15.38 -19.05
N THR A 207 -5.23 -16.02 -18.17
CA THR A 207 -6.62 -15.64 -17.99
C THR A 207 -6.75 -14.36 -17.16
N GLU A 208 -7.62 -13.52 -17.61
CA GLU A 208 -8.06 -12.29 -16.94
C GLU A 208 -8.49 -12.57 -15.49
N GLU A 209 -9.12 -13.74 -15.27
CA GLU A 209 -9.60 -14.19 -13.95
C GLU A 209 -8.49 -14.32 -12.89
N VAL A 210 -7.33 -14.95 -13.21
CA VAL A 210 -6.20 -15.08 -12.26
C VAL A 210 -5.64 -13.71 -11.91
N CYS A 211 -5.56 -12.83 -12.90
CA CYS A 211 -5.09 -11.45 -12.70
C CYS A 211 -6.05 -10.66 -11.78
N GLU A 212 -7.35 -10.74 -12.04
CA GLU A 212 -8.37 -10.09 -11.21
C GLU A 212 -8.35 -10.61 -9.76
N GLN A 213 -8.24 -11.92 -9.58
CA GLN A 213 -8.14 -12.52 -8.24
C GLN A 213 -6.85 -12.09 -7.53
N PHE A 214 -5.74 -12.01 -8.23
CA PHE A 214 -4.49 -11.49 -7.65
C PHE A 214 -4.67 -10.04 -7.15
N GLU A 215 -5.29 -9.18 -7.94
CA GLU A 215 -5.57 -7.80 -7.53
C GLU A 215 -6.44 -7.73 -6.27
N LEU A 216 -7.49 -8.56 -6.20
CA LEU A 216 -8.34 -8.66 -5.02
C LEU A 216 -7.60 -9.18 -3.79
N VAL A 217 -6.76 -10.21 -3.96
CA VAL A 217 -5.94 -10.76 -2.87
C VAL A 217 -4.97 -9.71 -2.35
N ILE A 218 -4.28 -8.98 -3.23
CA ILE A 218 -3.37 -7.89 -2.84
C ILE A 218 -4.12 -6.81 -2.07
N GLN A 219 -5.27 -6.36 -2.56
CA GLN A 219 -6.09 -5.37 -1.87
C GLN A 219 -6.47 -5.85 -0.46
N ASN A 220 -6.94 -7.09 -0.34
CA ASN A 220 -7.36 -7.65 0.96
C ASN A 220 -6.20 -7.85 1.94
N LEU A 221 -5.05 -8.35 1.46
CA LEU A 221 -3.88 -8.60 2.31
C LEU A 221 -3.29 -7.31 2.89
N PHE A 222 -3.33 -6.24 2.11
CA PHE A 222 -2.68 -4.98 2.47
C PHE A 222 -3.67 -3.87 2.82
N ASP A 223 -4.97 -4.20 2.91
CA ASP A 223 -5.96 -3.29 3.49
C ASP A 223 -5.57 -2.97 4.94
N GLY A 224 -5.64 -1.69 5.31
CA GLY A 224 -5.27 -1.23 6.65
C GLY A 224 -3.79 -0.88 6.88
N PHE A 225 -2.89 -1.06 5.91
CA PHE A 225 -1.51 -0.56 6.04
C PHE A 225 -1.40 0.98 5.93
N GLY A 226 -2.49 1.67 5.58
CA GLY A 226 -2.51 3.14 5.46
C GLY A 226 -1.76 3.68 4.24
N VAL A 227 -1.41 2.79 3.30
CA VAL A 227 -0.77 3.11 2.03
C VAL A 227 -1.58 2.46 0.91
N LYS A 228 -1.86 3.21 -0.14
CA LYS A 228 -2.55 2.65 -1.31
C LYS A 228 -1.58 1.77 -2.11
N ILE A 229 -2.00 0.55 -2.39
CA ILE A 229 -1.25 -0.42 -3.19
C ILE A 229 -2.02 -0.65 -4.48
N ASN A 230 -1.33 -0.49 -5.61
CA ASN A 230 -1.86 -0.70 -6.95
C ASN A 230 -1.12 -1.88 -7.58
N THR A 231 -1.82 -2.65 -8.38
CA THR A 231 -1.25 -3.73 -9.19
C THR A 231 -1.18 -3.32 -10.65
N ILE A 232 -0.15 -3.75 -11.36
CA ILE A 232 0.04 -3.49 -12.78
C ILE A 232 0.43 -4.80 -13.45
N ASN A 233 -0.41 -5.22 -14.40
CA ASN A 233 -0.12 -6.36 -15.26
C ASN A 233 0.87 -5.96 -16.37
N ASN A 234 2.02 -6.63 -16.42
CA ASN A 234 3.07 -6.42 -17.42
C ASN A 234 3.17 -7.63 -18.36
N ASN A 235 2.13 -7.86 -19.13
CA ASN A 235 2.04 -9.03 -20.02
C ASN A 235 3.05 -9.02 -21.17
N ASP A 236 3.53 -7.85 -21.60
CA ASP A 236 4.47 -7.68 -22.72
C ASP A 236 5.95 -7.75 -22.31
N GLY A 237 6.23 -7.86 -20.98
CA GLY A 237 7.58 -7.96 -20.45
C GLY A 237 8.45 -6.71 -20.66
N SER A 238 7.87 -5.62 -21.12
CA SER A 238 8.60 -4.36 -21.25
C SER A 238 8.95 -3.80 -19.87
N PRO A 239 10.15 -3.23 -19.66
CA PRO A 239 10.44 -2.59 -18.39
C PRO A 239 9.45 -1.44 -18.18
N TYR A 240 8.60 -1.59 -17.16
CA TYR A 240 7.63 -0.55 -16.81
C TYR A 240 8.40 0.65 -16.25
N ILE A 241 8.68 1.60 -17.10
CA ILE A 241 9.21 2.89 -16.68
C ILE A 241 8.01 3.66 -16.15
N ILE A 242 7.82 3.64 -14.83
CA ILE A 242 6.96 4.62 -14.17
C ILE A 242 7.65 5.96 -14.41
N MET A 243 7.30 6.61 -15.51
CA MET A 243 7.78 7.96 -15.80
C MET A 243 7.29 8.84 -14.65
N ASN A 244 8.22 9.27 -13.83
CA ASN A 244 8.03 10.34 -12.88
C ASN A 244 7.65 11.58 -13.69
N LYS A 245 6.34 11.80 -13.91
CA LYS A 245 5.83 12.97 -14.63
C LYS A 245 6.19 14.30 -13.93
N ASN A 246 6.78 14.23 -12.75
CA ASN A 246 7.14 15.38 -11.91
C ASN A 246 8.65 15.62 -11.80
N ALA A 247 9.46 15.04 -12.68
CA ALA A 247 10.87 15.41 -12.80
C ALA A 247 11.05 16.53 -13.83
N LYS A 248 10.22 17.56 -13.70
CA LYS A 248 10.42 18.87 -14.35
C LYS A 248 9.87 19.93 -13.41
N GLU A 249 10.75 20.42 -12.56
CA GLU A 249 10.99 21.82 -12.20
C GLU A 249 11.97 21.88 -11.04
#